data_a8c9bc89c115627eda7178f8d5aa3afe
#
_entry.id   a8c9bc89c115627eda7178f8d5aa3afe
#
_cell.length_a   1.000
_cell.length_b   1.000
_cell.length_c   1.000
_cell.angle_alpha   90.00
_cell.angle_beta   90.00
_cell.angle_gamma   90.00
#
_symmetry.space_group_name_H-M   'P 1'
#
loop_
_entity.id
_entity.type
_entity.pdbx_description
1 polymer ?
#
loop_
_entity_poly.entity_id
_entity_poly.type
_entity_poly.pdbx_seq_one_letter_code
_entity_poly.pdbx_strand_id
1 'polypeptide(L)'
;MPKKTPSGDEPSAAITKTLSVRCRYCGQKNAVKDGYKNNSANCGKCKLPLSNEPHKKFADLSKHDYIHPDDSKALAALRAIPGIDSMLKKLIAVTFESAIHVALMAGSVKVTAKQCPDIHAKLQIACTTLGVDMPDLFIQQNPIVNAFTYGVEKPYIVLH
;
A
#
# COMPACT_ATOMS: atom_id res chain seq x y z
N MET A 1 -68.53 -33.24 7.09
CA MET A 1 -67.08 -33.20 7.24
C MET A 1 -66.55 -32.06 6.38
N PRO A 2 -66.14 -30.94 6.93
CA PRO A 2 -65.56 -29.84 6.14
C PRO A 2 -64.07 -30.02 5.98
N LYS A 3 -63.58 -29.81 4.76
CA LYS A 3 -62.15 -29.85 4.41
C LYS A 3 -61.45 -28.58 4.88
N LYS A 4 -60.37 -28.78 5.66
CA LYS A 4 -59.41 -27.71 6.04
C LYS A 4 -58.55 -27.35 4.82
N THR A 5 -58.59 -26.09 4.44
CA THR A 5 -57.58 -25.41 3.58
C THR A 5 -56.35 -25.09 4.42
N PRO A 6 -55.12 -25.37 3.94
CA PRO A 6 -53.92 -24.86 4.58
C PRO A 6 -53.65 -23.43 4.07
N SER A 7 -53.64 -22.50 5.01
CA SER A 7 -53.10 -21.14 4.83
C SER A 7 -51.60 -21.22 4.70
N GLY A 8 -51.10 -21.02 3.49
CA GLY A 8 -49.70 -20.83 3.26
C GLY A 8 -49.31 -19.37 3.52
N ASP A 9 -48.73 -19.10 4.67
CA ASP A 9 -47.94 -17.88 4.88
C ASP A 9 -46.58 -18.10 4.25
N GLU A 10 -46.39 -17.63 3.03
CA GLU A 10 -45.07 -17.46 2.44
C GLU A 10 -44.41 -16.24 3.15
N PRO A 11 -43.20 -16.40 3.73
CA PRO A 11 -42.46 -15.25 4.23
C PRO A 11 -42.02 -14.41 3.02
N SER A 12 -42.57 -13.22 2.90
CA SER A 12 -42.15 -12.19 1.97
C SER A 12 -40.64 -11.97 2.13
N ALA A 13 -39.86 -12.42 1.14
CA ALA A 13 -38.44 -12.17 1.06
C ALA A 13 -38.23 -10.66 0.93
N ALA A 14 -37.88 -10.02 2.02
CA ALA A 14 -37.49 -8.61 2.03
C ALA A 14 -36.33 -8.44 1.04
N ILE A 15 -36.54 -7.71 -0.02
CA ILE A 15 -35.52 -7.35 -1.02
C ILE A 15 -34.49 -6.46 -0.30
N THR A 16 -33.48 -7.06 0.26
CA THR A 16 -32.37 -6.35 0.90
C THR A 16 -31.58 -5.68 -0.21
N LYS A 17 -31.70 -4.36 -0.34
CA LYS A 17 -30.89 -3.57 -1.26
C LYS A 17 -29.42 -3.81 -0.92
N THR A 18 -28.64 -4.23 -1.90
CA THR A 18 -27.20 -4.41 -1.77
C THR A 18 -26.48 -3.27 -2.46
N LEU A 19 -25.50 -2.70 -1.78
CA LEU A 19 -24.59 -1.69 -2.30
C LEU A 19 -23.32 -2.35 -2.81
N SER A 20 -22.77 -1.84 -3.92
CA SER A 20 -21.46 -2.29 -4.41
C SER A 20 -20.36 -1.37 -3.87
N VAL A 21 -19.53 -1.90 -2.99
CA VAL A 21 -18.38 -1.19 -2.42
C VAL A 21 -17.10 -1.74 -2.98
N ARG A 22 -16.26 -0.87 -3.55
CA ARG A 22 -14.94 -1.26 -4.04
C ARG A 22 -13.95 -1.24 -2.87
N CYS A 23 -13.25 -2.37 -2.67
CA CYS A 23 -12.19 -2.43 -1.66
C CYS A 23 -11.08 -1.43 -1.99
N ARG A 24 -10.75 -0.59 -1.03
CA ARG A 24 -9.70 0.43 -1.14
C ARG A 24 -8.28 -0.17 -1.21
N TYR A 25 -8.11 -1.43 -0.79
CA TYR A 25 -6.80 -2.09 -0.71
C TYR A 25 -6.47 -2.94 -1.95
N CYS A 26 -7.45 -3.65 -2.50
CA CYS A 26 -7.22 -4.55 -3.63
C CYS A 26 -8.11 -4.29 -4.85
N GLY A 27 -8.97 -3.27 -4.79
CA GLY A 27 -9.85 -2.88 -5.87
C GLY A 27 -11.05 -3.82 -6.11
N GLN A 28 -11.18 -4.94 -5.37
CA GLN A 28 -12.29 -5.90 -5.51
C GLN A 28 -13.64 -5.23 -5.22
N LYS A 29 -14.62 -5.44 -6.09
CA LYS A 29 -16.02 -5.07 -5.83
C LYS A 29 -16.63 -6.07 -4.85
N ASN A 30 -17.28 -5.58 -3.82
CA ASN A 30 -17.96 -6.35 -2.78
C ASN A 30 -19.41 -5.91 -2.68
N ALA A 31 -20.32 -6.85 -2.55
CA ALA A 31 -21.70 -6.57 -2.25
C ALA A 31 -21.87 -6.49 -0.72
N VAL A 32 -22.39 -5.38 -0.23
CA VAL A 32 -22.68 -5.15 1.19
C VAL A 32 -24.15 -4.78 1.35
N LYS A 33 -24.71 -5.04 2.52
CA LYS A 33 -26.10 -4.67 2.82
C LYS A 33 -26.24 -3.15 2.84
N ASP A 34 -27.39 -2.66 2.40
CA ASP A 34 -27.74 -1.23 2.53
C ASP A 34 -27.67 -0.80 4.00
N GLY A 35 -27.10 0.37 4.24
CA GLY A 35 -26.86 0.87 5.62
C GLY A 35 -25.65 0.25 6.32
N TYR A 36 -24.75 -0.47 5.60
CA TYR A 36 -23.53 -0.95 6.22
C TYR A 36 -22.67 0.21 6.75
N LYS A 37 -22.05 0.03 7.92
CA LYS A 37 -21.11 1.00 8.50
C LYS A 37 -19.70 0.70 8.03
N ASN A 38 -18.89 1.75 7.83
CA ASN A 38 -17.49 1.60 7.50
C ASN A 38 -16.77 0.64 8.47
N ASN A 39 -15.93 -0.22 7.93
CA ASN A 39 -15.18 -1.24 8.66
C ASN A 39 -16.04 -2.35 9.33
N SER A 40 -17.33 -2.40 9.08
CA SER A 40 -18.21 -3.47 9.62
C SER A 40 -18.20 -4.76 8.78
N ALA A 41 -17.64 -4.71 7.58
CA ALA A 41 -17.50 -5.86 6.70
C ALA A 41 -16.09 -5.92 6.13
N ASN A 42 -15.61 -7.12 5.83
CA ASN A 42 -14.30 -7.37 5.24
C ASN A 42 -14.42 -7.67 3.75
N CYS A 43 -13.39 -7.30 3.00
CA CYS A 43 -13.27 -7.63 1.59
C CYS A 43 -13.21 -9.15 1.38
N GLY A 44 -14.01 -9.66 0.45
CA GLY A 44 -14.02 -11.09 0.11
C GLY A 44 -12.67 -11.61 -0.37
N LYS A 45 -11.85 -10.75 -1.01
CA LYS A 45 -10.54 -11.11 -1.57
C LYS A 45 -9.40 -10.93 -0.56
N CYS A 46 -9.13 -9.70 -0.11
CA CYS A 46 -7.94 -9.41 0.72
C CYS A 46 -8.21 -9.46 2.23
N LYS A 47 -9.47 -9.71 2.64
CA LYS A 47 -9.91 -9.80 4.04
C LYS A 47 -9.75 -8.53 4.88
N LEU A 48 -9.30 -7.44 4.28
CA LEU A 48 -9.16 -6.15 4.96
C LEU A 48 -10.53 -5.44 5.07
N PRO A 49 -10.71 -4.57 6.08
CA PRO A 49 -11.98 -3.88 6.30
C PRO A 49 -12.39 -3.04 5.09
N LEU A 50 -13.68 -3.08 4.75
CA LEU A 50 -14.26 -2.22 3.72
C LEU A 50 -14.59 -0.86 4.32
N SER A 51 -14.30 0.20 3.57
CA SER A 51 -14.65 1.57 3.94
C SER A 51 -14.94 2.39 2.67
N ASN A 52 -15.95 3.23 2.75
CA ASN A 52 -16.28 4.22 1.71
C ASN A 52 -15.55 5.55 1.94
N GLU A 53 -14.86 5.70 3.07
CA GLU A 53 -14.11 6.91 3.33
C GLU A 53 -12.94 7.04 2.35
N PRO A 54 -12.68 8.23 1.81
CA PRO A 54 -11.51 8.47 0.99
C PRO A 54 -10.23 8.21 1.80
N HIS A 55 -9.17 7.79 1.12
CA HIS A 55 -7.86 7.72 1.76
C HIS A 55 -7.44 9.12 2.21
N LYS A 56 -6.94 9.20 3.45
CA LYS A 56 -6.29 10.41 3.93
C LYS A 56 -5.10 10.69 3.02
N LYS A 57 -5.01 11.93 2.53
CA LYS A 57 -3.86 12.40 1.78
C LYS A 57 -3.15 13.45 2.61
N PHE A 58 -1.85 13.37 2.66
CA PHE A 58 -1.01 14.42 3.24
C PHE A 58 -0.58 15.32 2.08
N ALA A 59 -1.34 16.38 1.86
CA ALA A 59 -0.94 17.41 0.92
C ALA A 59 0.31 18.11 1.49
N ASP A 60 1.30 18.31 0.64
CA ASP A 60 2.51 19.10 0.95
C ASP A 60 3.33 18.59 2.16
N LEU A 61 3.34 17.26 2.40
CA LEU A 61 4.16 16.68 3.45
C LEU A 61 5.64 17.00 3.20
N SER A 62 6.20 17.89 4.03
CA SER A 62 7.60 18.26 3.98
C SER A 62 8.42 17.38 4.90
N LYS A 63 9.70 17.15 4.56
CA LYS A 63 10.65 16.45 5.45
C LYS A 63 10.75 17.10 6.84
N HIS A 64 10.49 18.41 6.94
CA HIS A 64 10.52 19.13 8.23
C HIS A 64 9.40 18.69 9.18
N ASP A 65 8.32 18.09 8.67
CA ASP A 65 7.18 17.67 9.46
C ASP A 65 7.44 16.38 10.26
N TYR A 66 8.45 15.58 9.85
CA TYR A 66 8.73 14.29 10.46
C TYR A 66 10.20 14.05 10.79
N ILE A 67 11.14 14.94 10.39
CA ILE A 67 12.56 14.79 10.70
C ILE A 67 12.84 15.16 12.16
N HIS A 68 13.62 14.35 12.86
CA HIS A 68 14.06 14.70 14.20
C HIS A 68 14.99 15.92 14.19
N PRO A 69 14.90 16.85 15.16
CA PRO A 69 15.73 18.05 15.19
C PRO A 69 17.25 17.78 15.17
N ASP A 70 17.70 16.71 15.80
CA ASP A 70 19.13 16.35 15.83
C ASP A 70 19.61 15.80 14.48
N ASP A 71 18.79 15.04 13.76
CA ASP A 71 19.08 14.61 12.39
C ASP A 71 19.17 15.81 11.44
N SER A 72 18.31 16.79 11.63
CA SER A 72 18.33 18.03 10.86
C SER A 72 19.65 18.79 11.06
N LYS A 73 20.13 18.89 12.31
CA LYS A 73 21.42 19.51 12.64
C LYS A 73 22.61 18.75 12.07
N ALA A 74 22.59 17.42 12.19
CA ALA A 74 23.64 16.56 11.64
C ALA A 74 23.72 16.67 10.12
N LEU A 75 22.58 16.67 9.43
CA LEU A 75 22.52 16.86 7.99
C LEU A 75 22.99 18.25 7.56
N ALA A 76 22.67 19.31 8.32
CA ALA A 76 23.14 20.66 8.05
C ALA A 76 24.67 20.75 8.20
N ALA A 77 25.24 20.15 9.23
CA ALA A 77 26.70 20.09 9.43
C ALA A 77 27.40 19.33 8.29
N LEU A 78 26.84 18.21 7.84
CA LEU A 78 27.38 17.44 6.72
C LEU A 78 27.36 18.23 5.41
N ARG A 79 26.25 18.92 5.13
CA ARG A 79 26.06 19.75 3.93
C ARG A 79 26.91 21.02 3.92
N ALA A 80 27.42 21.44 5.07
CA ALA A 80 28.37 22.55 5.16
C ALA A 80 29.72 22.21 4.50
N ILE A 81 30.02 20.92 4.27
CA ILE A 81 31.24 20.49 3.57
C ILE A 81 30.99 20.67 2.04
N PRO A 82 31.79 21.56 1.38
CA PRO A 82 31.58 21.80 -0.05
C PRO A 82 31.72 20.54 -0.91
N GLY A 83 30.74 20.29 -1.77
CA GLY A 83 30.80 19.19 -2.74
C GLY A 83 30.45 17.81 -2.18
N ILE A 84 30.18 17.64 -0.87
CA ILE A 84 29.90 16.35 -0.25
C ILE A 84 28.65 15.68 -0.88
N ASP A 85 27.60 16.45 -1.09
CA ASP A 85 26.34 15.93 -1.67
C ASP A 85 26.54 15.35 -3.07
N SER A 86 27.29 16.05 -3.92
CA SER A 86 27.55 15.59 -5.31
C SER A 86 28.52 14.41 -5.34
N MET A 87 29.50 14.38 -4.44
CA MET A 87 30.43 13.27 -4.29
C MET A 87 29.72 12.00 -3.82
N LEU A 88 28.90 12.10 -2.78
CA LEU A 88 28.13 10.96 -2.27
C LEU A 88 27.14 10.43 -3.29
N LYS A 89 26.40 11.30 -3.97
CA LYS A 89 25.47 10.90 -5.03
C LYS A 89 26.19 10.15 -6.14
N LYS A 90 27.31 10.66 -6.63
CA LYS A 90 28.11 9.99 -7.66
C LYS A 90 28.65 8.64 -7.19
N LEU A 91 29.17 8.58 -5.98
CA LEU A 91 29.70 7.35 -5.42
C LEU A 91 28.62 6.26 -5.32
N ILE A 92 27.44 6.61 -4.80
CA ILE A 92 26.32 5.66 -4.64
C ILE A 92 25.79 5.24 -6.02
N ALA A 93 25.52 6.18 -6.92
CA ALA A 93 24.95 5.88 -8.23
C ALA A 93 25.86 5.02 -9.11
N VAL A 94 27.18 5.32 -9.12
CA VAL A 94 28.13 4.60 -10.00
C VAL A 94 28.55 3.25 -9.45
N THR A 95 28.71 3.14 -8.12
CA THR A 95 29.38 1.95 -7.53
C THR A 95 28.39 0.88 -7.08
N PHE A 96 27.23 1.25 -6.56
CA PHE A 96 26.36 0.30 -5.86
C PHE A 96 24.97 0.13 -6.48
N GLU A 97 24.37 1.17 -7.04
CA GLU A 97 22.96 1.15 -7.44
C GLU A 97 22.68 0.12 -8.53
N SER A 98 23.53 0.07 -9.55
CA SER A 98 23.39 -0.90 -10.64
C SER A 98 23.65 -2.34 -10.19
N ALA A 99 24.67 -2.57 -9.37
CA ALA A 99 25.02 -3.91 -8.89
C ALA A 99 23.94 -4.48 -7.95
N ILE A 100 23.41 -3.66 -7.04
CA ILE A 100 22.34 -4.08 -6.14
C ILE A 100 21.06 -4.32 -6.92
N HIS A 101 20.73 -3.46 -7.91
CA HIS A 101 19.55 -3.65 -8.74
C HIS A 101 19.61 -4.99 -9.52
N VAL A 102 20.76 -5.33 -10.10
CA VAL A 102 20.96 -6.62 -10.77
C VAL A 102 20.83 -7.78 -9.79
N ALA A 103 21.41 -7.67 -8.60
CA ALA A 103 21.30 -8.70 -7.56
C ALA A 103 19.85 -8.90 -7.10
N LEU A 104 19.08 -7.83 -6.96
CA LEU A 104 17.66 -7.90 -6.63
C LEU A 104 16.85 -8.54 -7.75
N MET A 105 17.11 -8.18 -9.01
CA MET A 105 16.43 -8.82 -10.16
C MET A 105 16.71 -10.31 -10.26
N ALA A 106 17.90 -10.76 -9.84
CA ALA A 106 18.28 -12.17 -9.87
C ALA A 106 17.73 -12.97 -8.68
N GLY A 107 17.62 -12.35 -7.48
CA GLY A 107 17.33 -13.05 -6.24
C GLY A 107 15.99 -12.70 -5.58
N SER A 108 15.14 -11.91 -6.23
CA SER A 108 13.87 -11.45 -5.64
C SER A 108 12.75 -11.39 -6.68
N VAL A 109 11.54 -11.28 -6.18
CA VAL A 109 10.33 -11.14 -7.01
C VAL A 109 9.93 -9.66 -7.08
N LYS A 110 9.92 -9.08 -8.28
CA LYS A 110 9.42 -7.72 -8.49
C LYS A 110 7.89 -7.70 -8.37
N VAL A 111 7.38 -6.86 -7.49
CA VAL A 111 5.94 -6.68 -7.28
C VAL A 111 5.36 -5.80 -8.39
N THR A 112 4.35 -6.32 -9.05
CA THR A 112 3.63 -5.61 -10.11
C THR A 112 2.12 -5.82 -9.96
N ALA A 113 1.31 -5.09 -10.74
CA ALA A 113 -0.14 -5.28 -10.76
C ALA A 113 -0.56 -6.70 -11.20
N LYS A 114 0.28 -7.41 -11.97
CA LYS A 114 0.07 -8.81 -12.39
C LYS A 114 0.65 -9.79 -11.38
N GLN A 115 1.78 -9.45 -10.80
CA GLN A 115 2.54 -10.26 -9.86
C GLN A 115 2.42 -9.65 -8.47
N CYS A 116 1.83 -10.35 -7.53
CA CYS A 116 1.51 -9.87 -6.17
C CYS A 116 0.56 -8.64 -6.15
N PRO A 117 -0.61 -8.68 -6.81
CA PRO A 117 -1.50 -7.53 -6.98
C PRO A 117 -1.94 -6.90 -5.66
N ASP A 118 -2.08 -7.69 -4.59
CA ASP A 118 -2.53 -7.20 -3.29
C ASP A 118 -1.45 -6.32 -2.61
N ILE A 119 -0.18 -6.69 -2.76
CA ILE A 119 0.96 -5.91 -2.23
C ILE A 119 1.15 -4.66 -3.07
N HIS A 120 1.06 -4.79 -4.39
CA HIS A 120 1.12 -3.66 -5.32
C HIS A 120 0.04 -2.61 -5.00
N ALA A 121 -1.20 -3.04 -4.75
CA ALA A 121 -2.29 -2.13 -4.40
C ALA A 121 -2.03 -1.41 -3.06
N LYS A 122 -1.44 -2.07 -2.08
CA LYS A 122 -1.07 -1.44 -0.79
C LYS A 122 0.01 -0.39 -0.98
N LEU A 123 1.04 -0.68 -1.79
CA LEU A 123 2.07 0.28 -2.12
C LEU A 123 1.48 1.52 -2.81
N GLN A 124 0.62 1.31 -3.80
CA GLN A 124 -0.04 2.39 -4.53
C GLN A 124 -0.85 3.30 -3.59
N ILE A 125 -1.55 2.71 -2.62
CA ILE A 125 -2.28 3.47 -1.60
C ILE A 125 -1.33 4.28 -0.73
N ALA A 126 -0.25 3.67 -0.26
CA ALA A 126 0.75 4.35 0.57
C ALA A 126 1.36 5.55 -0.18
N CYS A 127 1.78 5.36 -1.42
CA CYS A 127 2.34 6.44 -2.25
C CYS A 127 1.32 7.55 -2.51
N THR A 128 0.06 7.19 -2.82
CA THR A 128 -1.01 8.19 -2.99
C THR A 128 -1.30 8.96 -1.71
N THR A 129 -1.22 8.29 -0.56
CA THR A 129 -1.43 8.92 0.75
C THR A 129 -0.32 9.92 1.09
N LEU A 130 0.92 9.55 0.79
CA LEU A 130 2.12 10.35 1.07
C LEU A 130 2.42 11.38 -0.02
N GLY A 131 1.76 11.30 -1.17
CA GLY A 131 2.02 12.21 -2.30
C GLY A 131 3.39 11.99 -2.94
N VAL A 132 3.90 10.75 -2.94
CA VAL A 132 5.21 10.40 -3.52
C VAL A 132 5.05 9.50 -4.75
N ASP A 133 6.04 9.54 -5.65
CA ASP A 133 6.12 8.64 -6.78
C ASP A 133 6.26 7.19 -6.31
N MET A 134 5.72 6.27 -7.10
CA MET A 134 5.71 4.86 -6.74
C MET A 134 7.08 4.23 -7.02
N PRO A 135 7.83 3.82 -5.98
CA PRO A 135 9.11 3.13 -6.16
C PRO A 135 8.92 1.69 -6.65
N ASP A 136 9.99 1.10 -7.18
CA ASP A 136 10.01 -0.33 -7.41
C ASP A 136 9.98 -1.08 -6.08
N LEU A 137 9.20 -2.16 -6.02
CA LEU A 137 9.06 -3.00 -4.83
C LEU A 137 9.49 -4.44 -5.16
N PHE A 138 10.35 -4.98 -4.33
CA PHE A 138 10.83 -6.36 -4.43
C PHE A 138 10.50 -7.15 -3.17
N ILE A 139 10.25 -8.45 -3.32
CA ILE A 139 10.12 -9.40 -2.22
C ILE A 139 11.28 -10.37 -2.33
N GLN A 140 12.05 -10.47 -1.27
CA GLN A 140 13.17 -11.40 -1.15
C GLN A 140 12.92 -12.40 -0.03
N GLN A 141 13.25 -13.65 -0.26
CA GLN A 141 13.16 -14.67 0.78
C GLN A 141 14.27 -14.49 1.79
N ASN A 142 13.88 -14.19 3.03
CA ASN A 142 14.79 -14.06 4.16
C ASN A 142 14.07 -14.55 5.42
N PRO A 143 14.71 -15.35 6.29
CA PRO A 143 14.10 -15.81 7.53
C PRO A 143 13.83 -14.68 8.54
N ILE A 144 14.49 -13.54 8.39
CA ILE A 144 14.30 -12.36 9.25
C ILE A 144 13.31 -11.44 8.57
N VAL A 145 12.17 -11.18 9.24
CA VAL A 145 11.18 -10.20 8.79
C VAL A 145 11.78 -8.81 8.86
N ASN A 146 11.97 -8.19 7.71
CA ASN A 146 12.57 -6.87 7.59
C ASN A 146 12.10 -6.17 6.32
N ALA A 147 12.33 -4.87 6.25
CA ALA A 147 12.15 -4.06 5.05
C ALA A 147 13.22 -2.98 5.00
N PHE A 148 13.71 -2.67 3.81
CA PHE A 148 14.64 -1.56 3.62
C PHE A 148 14.37 -0.84 2.29
N THR A 149 14.86 0.39 2.20
CA THR A 149 14.85 1.19 0.98
C THR A 149 16.27 1.49 0.55
N TYR A 150 16.49 1.57 -0.75
CA TYR A 150 17.77 1.94 -1.34
C TYR A 150 17.54 2.68 -2.66
N GLY A 151 18.55 3.45 -3.09
CA GLY A 151 18.55 4.21 -4.33
C GLY A 151 18.40 5.71 -4.12
N VAL A 152 19.08 6.49 -4.95
CA VAL A 152 19.07 7.95 -4.92
C VAL A 152 18.19 8.52 -6.02
N GLU A 153 18.39 8.07 -7.27
CA GLU A 153 17.61 8.55 -8.42
C GLU A 153 16.36 7.69 -8.66
N LYS A 154 16.50 6.38 -8.47
CA LYS A 154 15.41 5.41 -8.61
C LYS A 154 15.29 4.61 -7.33
N PRO A 155 14.58 5.13 -6.31
CA PRO A 155 14.42 4.41 -5.06
C PRO A 155 13.62 3.12 -5.26
N TYR A 156 13.99 2.09 -4.53
CA TYR A 156 13.24 0.84 -4.45
C TYR A 156 13.12 0.35 -3.01
N ILE A 157 12.10 -0.44 -2.78
CA ILE A 157 11.80 -1.04 -1.46
C ILE A 157 12.00 -2.54 -1.58
N VAL A 158 12.62 -3.15 -0.58
CA VAL A 158 12.75 -4.61 -0.46
C VAL A 158 12.04 -5.05 0.81
N LEU A 159 11.18 -6.05 0.67
CA LEU A 159 10.51 -6.73 1.79
C LEU A 159 11.11 -8.12 1.93
N HIS A 160 11.33 -8.52 3.18
CA HIS A 160 11.76 -9.86 3.58
C HIS A 160 10.64 -10.62 4.25
#